data_531ffa9cb34adc7d8ff8899c61877d93
#
_entry.id   531ffa9cb34adc7d8ff8899c61877d93
#
_cell.length_a   1.000
_cell.length_b   1.000
_cell.length_c   1.000
_cell.angle_alpha   90.00
_cell.angle_beta   90.00
_cell.angle_gamma   90.00
#
_symmetry.space_group_name_H-M   'P 1'
#
loop_
_entity.id
_entity.type
_entity.pdbx_description
1 polymer ?
#
loop_
_entity_poly.entity_id
_entity_poly.type
_entity_poly.pdbx_seq_one_letter_code
_entity_poly.pdbx_strand_id
1 'polypeptide(L)'
;MCTFCLLAHWFACVWYVIAEKEMEIYTVTESYRGWMSLLAHQYSYNDTRCVADGDAYITALYFTCTSLTTVGFGNVSANTKGEKIFSIIIMIVGALFHASIFGHVTNLVQRMYARKSEYNTKWSDLKEFTAVHSVPKQLKQKMQDYFQTVWSLNHGIDPMQVFTIFQNEKL
;
A
#
# COMPACT_ATOMS: atom_id res chain seq x y z
N MET A 1 3.86 -6.75 -2.38
CA MET A 1 5.31 -6.68 -2.11
C MET A 1 6.13 -6.75 -3.40
N CYS A 2 6.00 -7.80 -4.23
CA CYS A 2 6.79 -7.94 -5.48
C CYS A 2 6.67 -6.74 -6.43
N THR A 3 5.48 -6.20 -6.63
CA THR A 3 5.25 -5.03 -7.51
C THR A 3 5.99 -3.78 -7.02
N PHE A 4 6.04 -3.55 -5.72
CA PHE A 4 6.80 -2.43 -5.14
C PHE A 4 8.30 -2.58 -5.40
N CYS A 5 8.86 -3.77 -5.17
CA CYS A 5 10.29 -4.01 -5.40
C CYS A 5 10.69 -3.83 -6.88
N LEU A 6 9.84 -4.32 -7.80
CA LEU A 6 10.07 -4.13 -9.24
C LEU A 6 10.02 -2.66 -9.63
N LEU A 7 9.07 -1.92 -9.09
CA LEU A 7 8.90 -0.49 -9.37
C LEU A 7 10.10 0.31 -8.84
N ALA A 8 10.54 0.01 -7.63
CA ALA A 8 11.73 0.62 -7.02
C ALA A 8 13.00 0.32 -7.85
N HIS A 9 13.17 -0.94 -8.29
CA HIS A 9 14.28 -1.33 -9.15
C HIS A 9 14.27 -0.57 -10.49
N TRP A 10 13.13 -0.50 -11.18
CA TRP A 10 13.04 0.21 -12.46
C TRP A 10 13.35 1.70 -12.30
N PHE A 11 12.82 2.34 -11.28
CA PHE A 11 13.14 3.74 -11.02
C PHE A 11 14.60 3.94 -10.64
N ALA A 12 15.21 3.00 -9.90
CA ALA A 12 16.64 3.06 -9.60
C ALA A 12 17.50 2.99 -10.88
N CYS A 13 17.15 2.10 -11.80
CA CYS A 13 17.83 2.00 -13.10
C CYS A 13 17.70 3.30 -13.93
N VAL A 14 16.49 3.88 -13.99
CA VAL A 14 16.28 5.14 -14.71
C VAL A 14 17.04 6.29 -14.04
N TRP A 15 17.05 6.34 -12.71
CA TRP A 15 17.81 7.34 -11.95
C TRP A 15 19.30 7.28 -12.24
N TYR A 16 19.84 6.06 -12.28
CA TYR A 16 21.23 5.82 -12.66
C TYR A 16 21.52 6.30 -14.08
N VAL A 17 20.70 5.91 -15.05
CA VAL A 17 20.90 6.30 -16.47
C VAL A 17 20.81 7.81 -16.68
N ILE A 18 19.95 8.51 -15.94
CA ILE A 18 19.90 9.99 -15.99
C ILE A 18 21.21 10.58 -15.55
N ALA A 19 21.78 10.12 -14.43
CA ALA A 19 23.06 10.62 -13.92
C ALA A 19 24.21 10.32 -14.88
N GLU A 20 24.24 9.12 -15.48
CA GLU A 20 25.26 8.72 -16.46
C GLU A 20 25.22 9.62 -17.70
N LYS A 21 24.04 9.85 -18.28
CA LYS A 21 23.88 10.73 -19.44
C LYS A 21 24.22 12.19 -19.12
N GLU A 22 23.80 12.69 -17.97
CA GLU A 22 24.15 14.06 -17.57
C GLU A 22 25.66 14.21 -17.33
N MET A 23 26.31 13.21 -16.75
CA MET A 23 27.75 13.20 -16.57
C MET A 23 28.47 13.24 -17.92
N GLU A 24 28.00 12.52 -18.93
CA GLU A 24 28.57 12.54 -20.27
C GLU A 24 28.43 13.92 -20.94
N ILE A 25 27.29 14.58 -20.79
CA ILE A 25 27.03 15.92 -21.34
C ILE A 25 27.88 16.99 -20.66
N TYR A 26 28.01 16.91 -19.33
CA TYR A 26 28.70 17.93 -18.53
C TYR A 26 30.23 17.75 -18.42
N THR A 27 30.77 16.63 -18.87
CA THR A 27 32.26 16.45 -18.93
C THR A 27 32.95 17.48 -19.82
N VAL A 28 32.22 18.13 -20.71
CA VAL A 28 32.73 19.20 -21.58
C VAL A 28 32.79 20.56 -20.85
N THR A 29 32.07 20.75 -19.75
CA THR A 29 31.89 22.05 -19.08
C THR A 29 32.40 22.13 -17.63
N GLU A 30 33.19 21.16 -17.14
CA GLU A 30 33.82 21.11 -15.79
C GLU A 30 32.90 21.31 -14.58
N SER A 31 31.54 21.26 -14.72
CA SER A 31 30.61 21.63 -13.64
C SER A 31 29.48 20.63 -13.41
N TYR A 32 29.74 19.33 -13.56
CA TYR A 32 28.74 18.33 -13.18
C TYR A 32 28.61 18.29 -11.64
N ARG A 33 27.39 18.57 -11.16
CA ARG A 33 27.01 18.56 -9.73
C ARG A 33 25.84 17.62 -9.44
N GLY A 34 25.72 16.53 -10.15
CA GLY A 34 24.67 15.54 -9.91
C GLY A 34 24.95 14.69 -8.65
N TRP A 35 23.99 13.85 -8.29
CA TRP A 35 24.10 12.98 -7.11
C TRP A 35 25.31 12.02 -7.19
N MET A 36 25.67 11.58 -8.38
CA MET A 36 26.80 10.68 -8.57
C MET A 36 28.14 11.37 -8.31
N SER A 37 28.29 12.65 -8.64
CA SER A 37 29.52 13.41 -8.30
C SER A 37 29.65 13.64 -6.80
N LEU A 38 28.52 13.85 -6.11
CA LEU A 38 28.52 13.96 -4.65
C LEU A 38 28.88 12.63 -4.00
N LEU A 39 28.38 11.51 -4.53
CA LEU A 39 28.72 10.17 -4.07
C LEU A 39 30.21 9.90 -4.26
N ALA A 40 30.80 10.19 -5.42
CA ALA A 40 32.24 10.06 -5.68
C ALA A 40 33.06 10.88 -4.68
N HIS A 41 32.68 12.10 -4.45
CA HIS A 41 33.36 12.97 -3.46
C HIS A 41 33.27 12.40 -2.03
N GLN A 42 32.11 11.85 -1.66
CA GLN A 42 31.93 11.25 -0.32
C GLN A 42 32.82 10.02 -0.09
N TYR A 43 33.00 9.19 -1.14
CA TYR A 43 33.86 8.01 -1.08
C TYR A 43 35.35 8.31 -1.41
N SER A 44 35.71 9.59 -1.56
CA SER A 44 37.08 10.03 -1.91
C SER A 44 37.60 9.45 -3.26
N TYR A 45 36.70 9.18 -4.20
CA TYR A 45 37.10 8.84 -5.56
C TYR A 45 37.66 10.10 -6.25
N ASN A 46 38.82 9.97 -6.88
CA ASN A 46 39.44 11.07 -7.64
C ASN A 46 38.72 11.37 -8.96
N ASP A 47 37.96 10.40 -9.48
CA ASP A 47 37.16 10.52 -10.70
C ASP A 47 35.74 10.03 -10.44
N THR A 48 34.75 10.82 -10.86
CA THR A 48 33.32 10.48 -10.76
C THR A 48 32.94 9.24 -11.56
N ARG A 49 33.73 8.86 -12.55
CA ARG A 49 33.57 7.65 -13.37
C ARG A 49 34.03 6.37 -12.65
N CYS A 50 34.74 6.50 -11.54
CA CYS A 50 35.28 5.39 -10.80
C CYS A 50 34.38 4.91 -9.65
N VAL A 51 33.14 5.44 -9.54
CA VAL A 51 32.18 4.92 -8.56
C VAL A 51 31.85 3.48 -8.91
N ALA A 52 32.00 2.56 -7.96
CA ALA A 52 31.66 1.16 -8.18
C ALA A 52 30.18 1.02 -8.52
N ASP A 53 29.83 0.23 -9.53
CA ASP A 53 28.46 0.04 -10.00
C ASP A 53 27.50 -0.42 -8.87
N GLY A 54 28.04 -1.22 -7.95
CA GLY A 54 27.30 -1.67 -6.77
C GLY A 54 26.90 -0.54 -5.84
N ASP A 55 27.82 0.39 -5.55
CA ASP A 55 27.58 1.54 -4.67
C ASP A 55 26.61 2.52 -5.32
N ALA A 56 26.80 2.76 -6.62
CA ALA A 56 25.88 3.59 -7.40
C ALA A 56 24.47 3.00 -7.45
N TYR A 57 24.32 1.69 -7.68
CA TYR A 57 23.04 1.02 -7.69
C TYR A 57 22.34 1.04 -6.34
N ILE A 58 23.06 0.71 -5.25
CA ILE A 58 22.48 0.72 -3.90
C ILE A 58 22.03 2.13 -3.53
N THR A 59 22.82 3.15 -3.86
CA THR A 59 22.47 4.55 -3.61
C THR A 59 21.25 4.98 -4.42
N ALA A 60 21.17 4.60 -5.69
CA ALA A 60 20.00 4.85 -6.53
C ALA A 60 18.74 4.13 -6.01
N LEU A 61 18.87 2.88 -5.59
CA LEU A 61 17.77 2.09 -5.01
C LEU A 61 17.31 2.69 -3.68
N TYR A 62 18.24 3.11 -2.84
CA TYR A 62 17.95 3.79 -1.58
C TYR A 62 17.16 5.08 -1.81
N PHE A 63 17.61 5.93 -2.75
CA PHE A 63 16.91 7.16 -3.10
C PHE A 63 15.49 6.90 -3.59
N THR A 64 15.31 5.93 -4.49
CA THR A 64 13.98 5.59 -5.03
C THR A 64 13.07 4.99 -3.97
N CYS A 65 13.58 4.10 -3.10
CA CYS A 65 12.82 3.55 -1.99
C CYS A 65 12.36 4.63 -1.02
N THR A 66 13.25 5.53 -0.60
CA THR A 66 12.90 6.62 0.33
C THR A 66 11.91 7.61 -0.28
N SER A 67 12.01 7.86 -1.58
CA SER A 67 11.09 8.73 -2.32
C SER A 67 9.72 8.06 -2.52
N LEU A 68 9.69 6.79 -2.93
CA LEU A 68 8.45 6.02 -3.10
C LEU A 68 7.71 5.81 -1.78
N THR A 69 8.44 5.57 -0.67
CA THR A 69 7.83 5.43 0.66
C THR A 69 7.46 6.75 1.32
N THR A 70 7.71 7.88 0.65
CA THR A 70 7.45 9.23 1.16
C THR A 70 8.22 9.62 2.44
N VAL A 71 9.29 8.87 2.77
CA VAL A 71 10.14 9.16 3.94
C VAL A 71 11.09 10.32 3.67
N GLY A 72 11.84 10.26 2.54
CA GLY A 72 12.67 11.33 2.04
C GLY A 72 13.73 11.87 3.03
N PHE A 73 14.68 11.05 3.46
CA PHE A 73 15.73 11.48 4.42
C PHE A 73 16.58 12.67 3.94
N GLY A 74 16.69 12.89 2.63
CA GLY A 74 17.40 14.04 2.06
C GLY A 74 18.91 13.92 1.98
N ASN A 75 19.52 12.82 2.39
CA ASN A 75 20.95 12.56 2.29
C ASN A 75 21.42 12.29 0.85
N VAL A 76 20.54 11.76 0.02
CA VAL A 76 20.69 11.68 -1.44
C VAL A 76 19.61 12.54 -2.05
N SER A 77 19.99 13.53 -2.86
CA SER A 77 19.07 14.53 -3.39
C SER A 77 19.32 14.80 -4.87
N ALA A 78 18.23 15.22 -5.55
CA ALA A 78 18.29 15.67 -6.93
C ALA A 78 18.90 17.06 -7.03
N ASN A 79 19.99 17.21 -7.77
CA ASN A 79 20.70 18.48 -7.89
C ASN A 79 20.53 19.10 -9.27
N THR A 80 20.47 18.29 -10.31
CA THR A 80 20.30 18.76 -11.71
C THR A 80 18.82 18.94 -12.07
N LYS A 81 18.55 19.56 -13.22
CA LYS A 81 17.18 19.75 -13.71
C LYS A 81 16.49 18.42 -14.06
N GLY A 82 17.24 17.51 -14.72
CA GLY A 82 16.74 16.19 -15.10
C GLY A 82 16.41 15.33 -13.89
N GLU A 83 17.34 15.30 -12.92
CA GLU A 83 17.14 14.63 -11.64
C GLU A 83 15.88 15.15 -10.88
N LYS A 84 15.70 16.48 -10.85
CA LYS A 84 14.54 17.09 -10.16
C LYS A 84 13.23 16.74 -10.84
N ILE A 85 13.17 16.79 -12.17
CA ILE A 85 11.95 16.42 -12.92
C ILE A 85 11.59 14.96 -12.66
N PHE A 86 12.58 14.07 -12.72
CA PHE A 86 12.38 12.66 -12.46
C PHE A 86 11.93 12.40 -11.00
N SER A 87 12.53 13.09 -10.03
CA SER A 87 12.11 13.00 -8.62
C SER A 87 10.66 13.39 -8.40
N ILE A 88 10.18 14.43 -9.08
CA ILE A 88 8.76 14.83 -9.02
C ILE A 88 7.86 13.70 -9.53
N ILE A 89 8.24 13.04 -10.63
CA ILE A 89 7.48 11.92 -11.19
C ILE A 89 7.43 10.76 -10.18
N ILE A 90 8.57 10.39 -9.58
CA ILE A 90 8.64 9.32 -8.57
C ILE A 90 7.73 9.64 -7.38
N MET A 91 7.75 10.89 -6.88
CA MET A 91 6.94 11.29 -5.75
C MET A 91 5.44 11.18 -6.05
N ILE A 92 5.01 11.59 -7.24
CA ILE A 92 3.60 11.47 -7.66
C ILE A 92 3.20 9.99 -7.76
N VAL A 93 4.01 9.17 -8.41
CA VAL A 93 3.75 7.73 -8.54
C VAL A 93 3.73 7.06 -7.17
N GLY A 94 4.65 7.39 -6.27
CA GLY A 94 4.69 6.89 -4.90
C GLY A 94 3.41 7.23 -4.14
N ALA A 95 2.95 8.48 -4.22
CA ALA A 95 1.71 8.91 -3.56
C ALA A 95 0.48 8.14 -4.07
N LEU A 96 0.35 7.96 -5.39
CA LEU A 96 -0.75 7.19 -5.99
C LEU A 96 -0.70 5.72 -5.59
N PHE A 97 0.50 5.13 -5.52
CA PHE A 97 0.69 3.75 -5.10
C PHE A 97 0.25 3.54 -3.64
N HIS A 98 0.62 4.45 -2.74
CA HIS A 98 0.17 4.41 -1.34
C HIS A 98 -1.35 4.59 -1.23
N ALA A 99 -1.94 5.52 -1.96
CA ALA A 99 -3.39 5.71 -1.97
C ALA A 99 -4.14 4.44 -2.39
N SER A 100 -3.61 3.72 -3.40
CA SER A 100 -4.17 2.43 -3.84
C SER A 100 -4.09 1.37 -2.74
N ILE A 101 -2.93 1.24 -2.07
CA ILE A 101 -2.75 0.28 -0.96
C ILE A 101 -3.73 0.58 0.17
N PHE A 102 -3.83 1.85 0.60
CA PHE A 102 -4.76 2.24 1.67
C PHE A 102 -6.21 1.96 1.28
N GLY A 103 -6.59 2.20 0.02
CA GLY A 103 -7.93 1.86 -0.48
C GLY A 103 -8.23 0.36 -0.37
N HIS A 104 -7.31 -0.51 -0.74
CA HIS A 104 -7.47 -1.95 -0.60
C HIS A 104 -7.54 -2.41 0.86
N VAL A 105 -6.67 -1.88 1.72
CA VAL A 105 -6.68 -2.18 3.16
C VAL A 105 -8.00 -1.73 3.79
N THR A 106 -8.47 -0.52 3.48
CA THR A 106 -9.74 0.00 3.98
C THR A 106 -10.92 -0.89 3.57
N ASN A 107 -10.98 -1.32 2.31
CA ASN A 107 -12.02 -2.24 1.85
C ASN A 107 -11.99 -3.59 2.59
N LEU A 108 -10.80 -4.12 2.86
CA LEU A 108 -10.66 -5.36 3.63
C LEU A 108 -11.17 -5.19 5.06
N VAL A 109 -10.77 -4.11 5.71
CA VAL A 109 -11.20 -3.77 7.07
C VAL A 109 -12.72 -3.57 7.12
N GLN A 110 -13.30 -2.83 6.18
CA GLN A 110 -14.75 -2.63 6.09
C GLN A 110 -15.50 -3.95 5.95
N ARG A 111 -15.02 -4.89 5.12
CA ARG A 111 -15.65 -6.22 4.98
C ARG A 111 -15.60 -7.02 6.29
N MET A 112 -14.49 -6.94 7.02
CA MET A 112 -14.38 -7.61 8.33
C MET A 112 -15.34 -7.00 9.35
N TYR A 113 -15.41 -5.66 9.41
CA TYR A 113 -16.31 -4.96 10.32
C TYR A 113 -17.78 -5.14 9.96
N ALA A 114 -18.14 -5.20 8.69
CA ALA A 114 -19.52 -5.37 8.24
C ALA A 114 -20.15 -6.65 8.82
N ARG A 115 -19.43 -7.78 8.78
CA ARG A 115 -19.91 -9.05 9.36
C ARG A 115 -20.11 -8.96 10.87
N LYS A 116 -19.16 -8.34 11.57
CA LYS A 116 -19.27 -8.15 13.02
C LYS A 116 -20.39 -7.18 13.39
N SER A 117 -20.57 -6.13 12.62
CA SER A 117 -21.64 -5.15 12.77
C SER A 117 -23.01 -5.82 12.59
N GLU A 118 -23.18 -6.63 11.56
CA GLU A 118 -24.41 -7.36 11.30
C GLU A 118 -24.76 -8.32 12.45
N TYR A 119 -23.78 -9.05 12.97
CA TYR A 119 -23.97 -9.88 14.18
C TYR A 119 -24.44 -9.05 15.35
N ASN A 120 -23.77 -7.95 15.65
CA ASN A 120 -24.10 -7.10 16.79
C ASN A 120 -25.49 -6.47 16.67
N THR A 121 -25.86 -6.05 15.44
CA THR A 121 -27.19 -5.49 15.19
C THR A 121 -28.28 -6.55 15.44
N LYS A 122 -28.19 -7.70 14.77
CA LYS A 122 -29.17 -8.79 14.96
C LYS A 122 -29.22 -9.30 16.40
N TRP A 123 -28.08 -9.31 17.08
CA TRP A 123 -28.01 -9.66 18.50
C TRP A 123 -28.70 -8.62 19.40
N SER A 124 -28.53 -7.33 19.10
CA SER A 124 -29.20 -6.24 19.80
C SER A 124 -30.72 -6.30 19.57
N ASP A 125 -31.13 -6.49 18.32
CA ASP A 125 -32.53 -6.61 17.94
C ASP A 125 -33.23 -7.79 18.68
N LEU A 126 -32.53 -8.93 18.77
CA LEU A 126 -33.03 -10.09 19.53
C LEU A 126 -33.19 -9.76 21.03
N LYS A 127 -32.26 -9.05 21.62
CA LYS A 127 -32.33 -8.63 23.03
C LYS A 127 -33.48 -7.65 23.26
N GLU A 128 -33.61 -6.67 22.39
CA GLU A 128 -34.68 -5.68 22.45
C GLU A 128 -36.05 -6.34 22.27
N PHE A 129 -36.20 -7.20 21.26
CA PHE A 129 -37.44 -7.97 21.06
C PHE A 129 -37.83 -8.76 22.33
N THR A 130 -36.88 -9.48 22.93
CA THR A 130 -37.15 -10.27 24.13
C THR A 130 -37.47 -9.42 25.39
N ALA A 131 -37.00 -8.18 25.43
CA ALA A 131 -37.29 -7.24 26.51
C ALA A 131 -38.67 -6.61 26.34
N VAL A 132 -39.01 -6.12 25.13
CA VAL A 132 -40.31 -5.48 24.83
C VAL A 132 -41.45 -6.45 24.99
N HIS A 133 -41.32 -7.69 24.51
CA HIS A 133 -42.37 -8.70 24.60
C HIS A 133 -42.36 -9.51 25.91
N SER A 134 -41.55 -9.14 26.88
CA SER A 134 -41.49 -9.79 28.23
C SER A 134 -41.36 -11.33 28.11
N VAL A 135 -40.51 -11.82 27.21
CA VAL A 135 -40.36 -13.25 26.95
C VAL A 135 -39.84 -14.00 28.18
N PRO A 136 -40.42 -15.17 28.56
CA PRO A 136 -39.98 -15.97 29.70
C PRO A 136 -38.49 -16.32 29.60
N LYS A 137 -37.79 -16.31 30.77
CA LYS A 137 -36.31 -16.50 30.82
C LYS A 137 -35.82 -17.77 30.11
N GLN A 138 -36.56 -18.88 30.24
CA GLN A 138 -36.19 -20.14 29.57
C GLN A 138 -36.25 -20.06 28.06
N LEU A 139 -37.27 -19.39 27.51
CA LEU A 139 -37.42 -19.20 26.06
C LEU A 139 -36.39 -18.22 25.54
N LYS A 140 -36.13 -17.14 26.26
CA LYS A 140 -35.09 -16.16 25.94
C LYS A 140 -33.70 -16.83 25.78
N GLN A 141 -33.35 -17.71 26.71
CA GLN A 141 -32.08 -18.43 26.67
C GLN A 141 -32.00 -19.35 25.45
N LYS A 142 -33.05 -20.10 25.17
CA LYS A 142 -33.11 -20.96 23.95
C LYS A 142 -32.99 -20.15 22.67
N MET A 143 -33.62 -18.98 22.58
CA MET A 143 -33.50 -18.10 21.40
C MET A 143 -32.07 -17.58 21.22
N GLN A 144 -31.40 -17.21 22.31
CA GLN A 144 -30.01 -16.75 22.30
C GLN A 144 -29.04 -17.86 21.89
N ASP A 145 -29.20 -19.05 22.46
CA ASP A 145 -28.38 -20.22 22.13
C ASP A 145 -28.56 -20.65 20.68
N TYR A 146 -29.80 -20.63 20.20
CA TYR A 146 -30.12 -20.92 18.80
C TYR A 146 -29.47 -19.88 17.85
N PHE A 147 -29.58 -18.60 18.16
CA PHE A 147 -28.96 -17.54 17.36
C PHE A 147 -27.44 -17.70 17.27
N GLN A 148 -26.78 -17.98 18.40
CA GLN A 148 -25.33 -18.19 18.42
C GLN A 148 -24.94 -19.43 17.60
N THR A 149 -25.69 -20.52 17.72
CA THR A 149 -25.43 -21.76 17.00
C THR A 149 -25.59 -21.56 15.49
N VAL A 150 -26.68 -20.94 15.06
CA VAL A 150 -26.94 -20.65 13.63
C VAL A 150 -25.89 -19.70 13.08
N TRP A 151 -25.51 -18.67 13.85
CA TRP A 151 -24.46 -17.75 13.42
C TRP A 151 -23.09 -18.42 13.26
N SER A 152 -22.74 -19.32 14.20
CA SER A 152 -21.47 -20.06 14.13
C SER A 152 -21.39 -21.02 12.97
N LEU A 153 -22.54 -21.62 12.56
CA LEU A 153 -22.62 -22.56 11.44
C LEU A 153 -22.64 -21.84 10.08
N ASN A 154 -23.46 -20.81 9.97
CA ASN A 154 -23.72 -20.14 8.69
C ASN A 154 -22.88 -18.88 8.45
N HIS A 155 -22.10 -18.42 9.45
CA HIS A 155 -21.30 -17.19 9.40
C HIS A 155 -22.08 -15.95 8.91
N GLY A 156 -23.37 -15.87 9.26
CA GLY A 156 -24.25 -14.78 8.84
C GLY A 156 -24.86 -14.91 7.45
N ILE A 157 -24.63 -16.02 6.76
CA ILE A 157 -25.30 -16.30 5.48
C ILE A 157 -26.65 -16.92 5.78
N ASP A 158 -27.72 -16.26 5.35
CA ASP A 158 -29.08 -16.82 5.44
C ASP A 158 -29.30 -17.80 4.26
N PRO A 159 -29.41 -19.12 4.53
CA PRO A 159 -29.62 -20.10 3.48
C PRO A 159 -30.91 -19.83 2.65
N MET A 160 -31.93 -19.24 3.29
CA MET A 160 -33.19 -18.94 2.60
C MET A 160 -33.06 -17.79 1.61
N GLN A 161 -32.23 -16.77 1.95
CA GLN A 161 -31.92 -15.71 0.98
C GLN A 161 -31.15 -16.24 -0.23
N VAL A 162 -30.23 -17.17 -0.02
CA VAL A 162 -29.48 -17.80 -1.11
C VAL A 162 -30.43 -18.59 -2.02
N PHE A 163 -31.34 -19.38 -1.46
CA PHE A 163 -32.32 -20.13 -2.24
C PHE A 163 -33.30 -19.25 -3.03
N THR A 164 -33.74 -18.12 -2.48
CA THR A 164 -34.63 -17.18 -3.18
C THR A 164 -33.94 -16.52 -4.37
N ILE A 165 -32.64 -16.25 -4.29
CA ILE A 165 -31.88 -15.72 -5.43
C ILE A 165 -31.84 -16.73 -6.57
N PHE A 166 -31.61 -18.02 -6.28
CA PHE A 166 -31.59 -19.08 -7.29
C PHE A 166 -32.98 -19.40 -7.88
N GLN A 167 -34.06 -19.15 -7.13
CA GLN A 167 -35.42 -19.31 -7.67
C GLN A 167 -35.84 -18.19 -8.63
N ASN A 168 -35.37 -16.96 -8.35
CA ASN A 168 -35.70 -15.81 -9.21
C ASN A 168 -34.90 -15.78 -10.52
N GLU A 169 -33.80 -16.52 -10.61
CA GLU A 169 -32.98 -16.59 -11.83
C GLU A 169 -33.49 -17.63 -12.85
N LYS A 170 -34.54 -18.39 -12.49
CA LYS A 170 -35.16 -19.41 -13.36
C LYS A 170 -36.49 -18.95 -13.99
N LEU A 171 -36.85 -17.69 -13.89
CA LEU A 171 -37.96 -17.03 -14.56
C LEU A 171 -37.44 -16.03 -15.57
#